data_ebd12a840f0ccb8fad0130697bae3305
#
_entry.id   ebd12a840f0ccb8fad0130697bae3305
#
_cell.length_a   1.000
_cell.length_b   1.000
_cell.length_c   1.000
_cell.angle_alpha   90.00
_cell.angle_beta   90.00
_cell.angle_gamma   90.00
#
_symmetry.space_group_name_H-M   'P 1'
#
loop_
_entity.id
_entity.type
_entity.pdbx_description
1 polymer ?
#
loop_
_entity_poly.entity_id
_entity_poly.type
_entity_poly.pdbx_seq_one_letter_code
_entity_poly.pdbx_strand_id
1 'polypeptide(L)'
;MSLKELTYEHHRNAERQKFVKTLMGGNNPTKVYAEFLYNQYVAYNILEVCAMAEGVLNDLPDVRRAPKILEDFQELWGKDAEPPKPKPSIQKYVDHIMSIKEDPEKLMAHIYTRHMGDLSGGQMIKKRIPGEGRLYMFEDPDNLKTAIRSKLNDNMAEEAKVCFTFATELFKEMHNETE
;
A
#
# COMPACT_ATOMS: atom_id res chain seq x y z
N MET A 1 -5.48 -24.15 -4.78
CA MET A 1 -5.21 -22.86 -5.46
C MET A 1 -4.26 -22.01 -4.62
N SER A 2 -3.35 -21.29 -5.26
CA SER A 2 -2.46 -20.36 -4.55
C SER A 2 -3.23 -19.14 -4.07
N LEU A 3 -2.65 -18.41 -3.13
CA LEU A 3 -3.22 -17.15 -2.64
C LEU A 3 -3.42 -16.16 -3.79
N LYS A 4 -2.46 -16.08 -4.71
CA LYS A 4 -2.56 -15.23 -5.89
C LYS A 4 -3.80 -15.56 -6.74
N GLU A 5 -4.06 -16.85 -6.96
CA GLU A 5 -5.25 -17.29 -7.72
C GLU A 5 -6.54 -17.00 -6.98
N LEU A 6 -6.57 -17.25 -5.67
CA LEU A 6 -7.75 -17.01 -4.83
C LEU A 6 -8.14 -15.54 -4.77
N THR A 7 -7.20 -14.61 -4.93
CA THR A 7 -7.44 -13.17 -4.84
C THR A 7 -7.44 -12.47 -6.21
N TYR A 8 -7.32 -13.21 -7.29
CA TYR A 8 -7.12 -12.69 -8.64
C TYR A 8 -8.15 -11.65 -9.06
N GLU A 9 -9.44 -11.90 -8.85
CA GLU A 9 -10.51 -10.97 -9.25
C GLU A 9 -10.43 -9.65 -8.48
N HIS A 10 -10.14 -9.70 -7.19
CA HIS A 10 -10.00 -8.49 -6.37
C HIS A 10 -8.77 -7.69 -6.76
N HIS A 11 -7.66 -8.37 -7.06
CA HIS A 11 -6.44 -7.74 -7.56
C HIS A 11 -6.70 -7.04 -8.89
N ARG A 12 -7.33 -7.73 -9.84
CA ARG A 12 -7.67 -7.14 -11.15
C ARG A 12 -8.60 -5.95 -11.02
N ASN A 13 -9.59 -6.04 -10.14
CA ASN A 13 -10.51 -4.94 -9.92
C ASN A 13 -9.80 -3.68 -9.42
N ALA A 14 -8.82 -3.84 -8.52
CA ALA A 14 -8.01 -2.72 -8.05
C ALA A 14 -7.16 -2.13 -9.20
N GLU A 15 -6.49 -2.98 -9.98
CA GLU A 15 -5.66 -2.54 -11.10
C GLU A 15 -6.43 -1.80 -12.19
N ARG A 16 -7.70 -2.12 -12.38
CA ARG A 16 -8.55 -1.52 -13.40
C ARG A 16 -9.05 -0.12 -13.07
N GLN A 17 -8.85 0.34 -11.83
CA GLN A 17 -9.34 1.65 -11.42
C GLN A 17 -8.68 2.76 -12.23
N LYS A 18 -9.46 3.78 -12.57
CA LYS A 18 -9.00 4.88 -13.41
C LYS A 18 -7.82 5.62 -12.82
N PHE A 19 -7.78 5.76 -11.49
CA PHE A 19 -6.65 6.40 -10.82
C PHE A 19 -5.34 5.65 -11.05
N VAL A 20 -5.38 4.31 -11.09
CA VAL A 20 -4.19 3.50 -11.41
C VAL A 20 -3.68 3.82 -12.82
N LYS A 21 -4.59 4.01 -13.77
CA LYS A 21 -4.21 4.42 -15.14
C LYS A 21 -3.56 5.79 -15.15
N THR A 22 -4.01 6.71 -14.29
CA THR A 22 -3.39 8.02 -14.12
C THR A 22 -1.97 7.87 -13.57
N LEU A 23 -1.78 7.03 -12.54
CA LEU A 23 -0.45 6.76 -11.99
C LEU A 23 0.50 6.19 -13.05
N MET A 24 0.02 5.22 -13.83
CA MET A 24 0.83 4.56 -14.88
C MET A 24 1.07 5.46 -16.09
N GLY A 25 0.21 6.43 -16.32
CA GLY A 25 0.28 7.32 -17.48
C GLY A 25 1.34 8.42 -17.40
N GLY A 26 1.85 8.69 -16.21
CA GLY A 26 2.90 9.70 -16.02
C GLY A 26 2.41 11.14 -15.98
N ASN A 27 1.09 11.36 -16.00
CA ASN A 27 0.48 12.71 -15.97
C ASN A 27 -0.15 12.99 -14.61
N ASN A 28 0.63 12.74 -13.55
CA ASN A 28 0.14 12.91 -12.18
C ASN A 28 0.31 14.36 -11.73
N PRO A 29 -0.79 15.11 -11.46
CA PRO A 29 -0.63 16.40 -10.80
C PRO A 29 0.07 16.20 -9.46
N THR A 30 1.14 16.96 -9.22
CA THR A 30 1.99 16.76 -8.03
C THR A 30 1.19 16.79 -6.74
N LYS A 31 0.25 17.73 -6.62
CA LYS A 31 -0.53 17.87 -5.40
C LYS A 31 -1.49 16.70 -5.16
N VAL A 32 -2.08 16.18 -6.22
CA VAL A 32 -2.97 15.01 -6.15
C VAL A 32 -2.16 13.77 -5.76
N TYR A 33 -1.01 13.57 -6.38
CA TYR A 33 -0.13 12.45 -6.03
C TYR A 33 0.35 12.56 -4.58
N ALA A 34 0.71 13.76 -4.13
CA ALA A 34 1.12 13.97 -2.73
C ALA A 34 -0.02 13.64 -1.76
N GLU A 35 -1.26 14.01 -2.07
CA GLU A 35 -2.40 13.63 -1.25
C GLU A 35 -2.59 12.12 -1.21
N PHE A 36 -2.44 11.45 -2.36
CA PHE A 36 -2.45 9.98 -2.41
C PHE A 36 -1.39 9.39 -1.50
N LEU A 37 -0.17 9.92 -1.54
CA LEU A 37 0.93 9.47 -0.67
C LEU A 37 0.59 9.61 0.81
N TYR A 38 -0.05 10.71 1.20
CA TYR A 38 -0.44 10.87 2.61
C TYR A 38 -1.44 9.81 3.05
N ASN A 39 -2.42 9.51 2.21
CA ASN A 39 -3.39 8.45 2.47
C ASN A 39 -2.69 7.09 2.57
N GLN A 40 -1.76 6.81 1.67
CA GLN A 40 -0.95 5.59 1.74
C GLN A 40 -0.11 5.55 3.02
N TYR A 41 0.48 6.68 3.42
CA TYR A 41 1.24 6.75 4.66
C TYR A 41 0.40 6.35 5.86
N VAL A 42 -0.81 6.89 5.99
CA VAL A 42 -1.70 6.57 7.12
C VAL A 42 -2.02 5.08 7.14
N ALA A 43 -2.34 4.49 5.98
CA ALA A 43 -2.67 3.07 5.87
C ALA A 43 -1.46 2.19 6.20
N TYR A 44 -0.31 2.48 5.60
CA TYR A 44 0.91 1.69 5.81
C TYR A 44 1.42 1.81 7.24
N ASN A 45 1.35 3.01 7.83
CA ASN A 45 1.85 3.22 9.18
C ASN A 45 1.08 2.40 10.22
N ILE A 46 -0.25 2.43 10.18
CA ILE A 46 -1.05 1.64 11.12
C ILE A 46 -0.81 0.14 10.92
N LEU A 47 -0.76 -0.31 9.68
CA LEU A 47 -0.51 -1.72 9.37
C LEU A 47 0.87 -2.16 9.87
N GLU A 48 1.91 -1.40 9.54
CA GLU A 48 3.28 -1.78 9.88
C GLU A 48 3.53 -1.73 11.38
N VAL A 49 2.98 -0.74 12.07
CA VAL A 49 3.13 -0.64 13.54
C VAL A 49 2.46 -1.84 14.22
N CYS A 50 1.24 -2.19 13.82
CA CYS A 50 0.56 -3.36 14.38
C CYS A 50 1.29 -4.67 14.04
N ALA A 51 1.78 -4.80 12.81
CA ALA A 51 2.54 -5.97 12.37
C ALA A 51 3.86 -6.11 13.13
N MET A 52 4.56 -5.01 13.39
CA MET A 52 5.78 -5.01 14.19
C MET A 52 5.51 -5.47 15.62
N ALA A 53 4.44 -4.98 16.23
CA ALA A 53 4.06 -5.36 17.59
C ALA A 53 3.82 -6.87 17.73
N GLU A 54 3.34 -7.52 16.67
CA GLU A 54 3.09 -8.96 16.63
C GLU A 54 4.28 -9.77 16.10
N GLY A 55 5.42 -9.14 15.82
CA GLY A 55 6.61 -9.80 15.30
C GLY A 55 6.53 -10.23 13.85
N VAL A 56 5.51 -9.80 13.12
CA VAL A 56 5.27 -10.21 11.72
C VAL A 56 6.41 -9.76 10.79
N LEU A 57 7.04 -8.61 11.09
CA LEU A 57 8.07 -8.05 10.23
C LEU A 57 9.50 -8.46 10.59
N ASN A 58 9.70 -9.28 11.65
CA ASN A 58 11.02 -9.57 12.19
C ASN A 58 12.00 -10.20 11.19
N ASP A 59 11.49 -10.99 10.24
CA ASP A 59 12.29 -11.67 9.23
C ASP A 59 12.03 -11.13 7.82
N LEU A 60 11.53 -9.90 7.73
CA LEU A 60 11.25 -9.21 6.45
C LEU A 60 12.14 -7.95 6.37
N PRO A 61 13.41 -8.09 5.97
CA PRO A 61 14.34 -6.94 5.95
C PRO A 61 13.93 -5.90 4.92
N ASP A 62 14.02 -4.63 5.31
CA ASP A 62 13.69 -3.46 4.46
C ASP A 62 12.20 -3.42 4.02
N VAL A 63 11.32 -4.13 4.71
CA VAL A 63 9.90 -4.17 4.33
C VAL A 63 9.16 -2.86 4.63
N ARG A 64 9.55 -2.13 5.67
CA ARG A 64 8.80 -0.94 6.10
C ARG A 64 8.81 0.16 5.06
N ARG A 65 7.62 0.61 4.68
CA ARG A 65 7.45 1.68 3.69
C ARG A 65 6.97 3.00 4.29
N ALA A 66 6.27 2.95 5.44
CA ALA A 66 5.69 4.15 6.02
C ALA A 66 6.68 5.32 6.16
N PRO A 67 7.91 5.14 6.70
CA PRO A 67 8.86 6.25 6.78
C PRO A 67 9.24 6.81 5.41
N LYS A 68 9.40 5.95 4.41
CA LYS A 68 9.77 6.37 3.05
C LYS A 68 8.61 7.09 2.35
N ILE A 69 7.39 6.63 2.57
CA ILE A 69 6.19 7.31 2.03
C ILE A 69 6.08 8.71 2.63
N LEU A 70 6.34 8.85 3.93
CA LEU A 70 6.30 10.16 4.58
C LEU A 70 7.34 11.11 4.00
N GLU A 71 8.56 10.63 3.76
CA GLU A 71 9.61 11.43 3.12
C GLU A 71 9.19 11.89 1.72
N ASP A 72 8.63 10.99 0.92
CA ASP A 72 8.14 11.32 -0.42
C ASP A 72 7.01 12.34 -0.36
N PHE A 73 6.08 12.18 0.58
CA PHE A 73 5.00 13.13 0.79
C PHE A 73 5.53 14.51 1.14
N GLN A 74 6.46 14.59 2.09
CA GLN A 74 7.03 15.86 2.54
C GLN A 74 7.79 16.57 1.43
N GLU A 75 8.46 15.84 0.56
CA GLU A 75 9.14 16.38 -0.61
C GLU A 75 8.18 17.14 -1.53
N LEU A 76 7.00 16.57 -1.76
CA LEU A 76 6.04 17.08 -2.74
C LEU A 76 5.00 18.05 -2.15
N TRP A 77 4.65 17.86 -0.88
CA TRP A 77 3.61 18.66 -0.22
C TRP A 77 4.16 19.85 0.54
N GLY A 78 5.34 19.69 1.11
CA GLY A 78 5.96 20.67 1.98
C GLY A 78 5.99 20.17 3.42
N LYS A 79 7.19 20.16 3.99
CA LYS A 79 7.43 19.61 5.33
C LYS A 79 6.65 20.31 6.43
N ASP A 80 6.48 21.65 6.30
CA ASP A 80 5.86 22.49 7.31
C ASP A 80 4.38 22.80 6.99
N ALA A 81 3.86 22.30 5.89
CA ALA A 81 2.48 22.51 5.49
C ALA A 81 1.56 21.50 6.21
N GLU A 82 0.35 21.93 6.53
CA GLU A 82 -0.64 21.06 7.16
C GLU A 82 -1.02 19.92 6.20
N PRO A 83 -0.97 18.66 6.66
CA PRO A 83 -1.35 17.53 5.81
C PRO A 83 -2.83 17.55 5.44
N PRO A 84 -3.20 16.92 4.31
CA PRO A 84 -4.62 16.79 3.98
C PRO A 84 -5.33 15.83 4.93
N LYS A 85 -6.65 15.95 5.02
CA LYS A 85 -7.46 15.03 5.80
C LYS A 85 -7.50 13.66 5.08
N PRO A 86 -7.27 12.54 5.79
CA PRO A 86 -7.39 11.22 5.16
C PRO A 86 -8.78 10.98 4.57
N LYS A 87 -8.82 10.26 3.45
CA LYS A 87 -10.08 9.89 2.79
C LYS A 87 -10.92 8.95 3.68
N PRO A 88 -12.25 8.91 3.48
CA PRO A 88 -13.10 8.04 4.28
C PRO A 88 -12.69 6.57 4.28
N SER A 89 -12.26 6.02 3.15
CA SER A 89 -11.80 4.64 3.07
C SER A 89 -10.57 4.39 3.94
N ILE A 90 -9.68 5.37 4.06
CA ILE A 90 -8.48 5.27 4.89
C ILE A 90 -8.84 5.32 6.37
N GLN A 91 -9.78 6.16 6.77
CA GLN A 91 -10.27 6.19 8.15
C GLN A 91 -10.87 4.83 8.54
N LYS A 92 -11.67 4.24 7.65
CA LYS A 92 -12.24 2.89 7.85
C LYS A 92 -11.16 1.82 7.88
N TYR A 93 -10.11 1.98 7.06
CA TYR A 93 -8.98 1.04 7.05
C TYR A 93 -8.25 1.03 8.38
N VAL A 94 -8.00 2.20 8.95
CA VAL A 94 -7.37 2.31 10.29
C VAL A 94 -8.21 1.54 11.32
N ASP A 95 -9.53 1.76 11.32
CA ASP A 95 -10.44 1.06 12.24
C ASP A 95 -10.39 -0.46 12.01
N HIS A 96 -10.35 -0.89 10.76
CA HIS A 96 -10.28 -2.31 10.42
C HIS A 96 -8.99 -2.94 10.93
N ILE A 97 -7.84 -2.32 10.66
CA ILE A 97 -6.54 -2.84 11.13
C ILE A 97 -6.51 -2.90 12.66
N MET A 98 -7.04 -1.88 13.34
CA MET A 98 -7.12 -1.91 14.80
C MET A 98 -7.99 -3.07 15.31
N SER A 99 -9.02 -3.45 14.56
CA SER A 99 -9.89 -4.58 14.92
C SER A 99 -9.21 -5.94 14.78
N ILE A 100 -8.15 -6.05 13.96
CA ILE A 100 -7.41 -7.30 13.73
C ILE A 100 -5.97 -7.26 14.24
N LYS A 101 -5.62 -6.24 15.02
CA LYS A 101 -4.21 -5.99 15.41
C LYS A 101 -3.55 -7.10 16.21
N GLU A 102 -4.32 -8.01 16.81
CA GLU A 102 -3.81 -9.13 17.57
C GLU A 102 -3.76 -10.44 16.77
N ASP A 103 -4.09 -10.38 15.48
CA ASP A 103 -4.10 -11.54 14.59
C ASP A 103 -2.96 -11.44 13.56
N PRO A 104 -1.80 -12.09 13.83
CA PRO A 104 -0.65 -11.97 12.94
C PRO A 104 -0.90 -12.48 11.53
N GLU A 105 -1.74 -13.52 11.36
CA GLU A 105 -2.04 -14.06 10.03
C GLU A 105 -2.82 -13.06 9.18
N LYS A 106 -3.82 -12.38 9.77
CA LYS A 106 -4.57 -11.35 9.06
C LYS A 106 -3.71 -10.15 8.73
N LEU A 107 -2.85 -9.73 9.65
CA LEU A 107 -1.90 -8.64 9.38
C LEU A 107 -0.96 -9.00 8.24
N MET A 108 -0.44 -10.25 8.22
CA MET A 108 0.42 -10.70 7.15
C MET A 108 -0.28 -10.70 5.79
N ALA A 109 -1.58 -10.99 5.74
CA ALA A 109 -2.36 -10.90 4.51
C ALA A 109 -2.33 -9.49 3.93
N HIS A 110 -2.43 -8.46 4.78
CA HIS A 110 -2.31 -7.06 4.36
C HIS A 110 -0.89 -6.70 3.93
N ILE A 111 0.13 -7.18 4.65
CA ILE A 111 1.53 -6.98 4.28
C ILE A 111 1.78 -7.55 2.88
N TYR A 112 1.33 -8.76 2.63
CA TYR A 112 1.43 -9.37 1.30
C TYR A 112 0.78 -8.48 0.23
N THR A 113 -0.47 -8.12 0.42
CA THR A 113 -1.25 -7.40 -0.60
C THR A 113 -0.61 -6.07 -0.95
N ARG A 114 -0.21 -5.28 0.04
CA ARG A 114 0.35 -3.95 -0.18
C ARG A 114 1.81 -3.99 -0.62
N HIS A 115 2.65 -4.69 0.12
CA HIS A 115 4.10 -4.64 -0.10
C HIS A 115 4.53 -5.42 -1.35
N MET A 116 3.85 -6.52 -1.66
CA MET A 116 4.14 -7.25 -2.90
C MET A 116 3.78 -6.41 -4.14
N GLY A 117 2.74 -5.59 -4.04
CA GLY A 117 2.39 -4.64 -5.09
C GLY A 117 3.52 -3.64 -5.35
N ASP A 118 4.09 -3.10 -4.27
CA ASP A 118 5.19 -2.14 -4.37
C ASP A 118 6.46 -2.78 -4.97
N LEU A 119 6.72 -4.03 -4.60
CA LEU A 119 7.87 -4.79 -5.09
C LEU A 119 7.75 -5.20 -6.55
N SER A 120 6.54 -5.31 -7.06
CA SER A 120 6.25 -5.80 -8.41
C SER A 120 5.77 -4.65 -9.32
N GLY A 121 4.47 -4.37 -9.35
CA GLY A 121 3.89 -3.32 -10.20
C GLY A 121 4.40 -1.91 -9.88
N GLY A 122 4.75 -1.66 -8.63
CA GLY A 122 5.26 -0.37 -8.19
C GLY A 122 6.54 0.07 -8.91
N GLN A 123 7.36 -0.87 -9.40
CA GLN A 123 8.58 -0.52 -10.11
C GLN A 123 8.28 0.17 -11.45
N MET A 124 7.15 -0.12 -12.07
CA MET A 124 6.70 0.59 -13.27
C MET A 124 6.17 1.98 -12.93
N ILE A 125 5.42 2.10 -11.83
CA ILE A 125 4.85 3.36 -11.36
C ILE A 125 5.97 4.35 -10.99
N LYS A 126 7.04 3.88 -10.36
CA LYS A 126 8.17 4.70 -9.92
C LYS A 126 8.72 5.61 -11.02
N LYS A 127 8.73 5.12 -12.25
CA LYS A 127 9.26 5.85 -13.41
C LYS A 127 8.33 6.97 -13.89
N ARG A 128 7.11 7.02 -13.40
CA ARG A 128 6.02 7.86 -13.91
C ARG A 128 5.50 8.87 -12.90
N ILE A 129 5.98 8.84 -11.67
CA ILE A 129 5.49 9.69 -10.59
C ILE A 129 6.45 10.85 -10.31
N PRO A 130 5.95 11.96 -9.73
CA PRO A 130 6.82 13.05 -9.30
C PRO A 130 7.64 12.64 -8.07
N GLY A 131 8.81 13.28 -7.89
CA GLY A 131 9.68 13.10 -6.74
C GLY A 131 10.62 11.90 -6.86
N GLU A 132 11.29 11.58 -5.75
CA GLU A 132 12.33 10.55 -5.70
C GLU A 132 11.79 9.11 -5.76
N GLY A 133 10.55 8.88 -5.33
CA GLY A 133 9.98 7.53 -5.34
C GLY A 133 10.63 6.58 -4.34
N ARG A 134 10.96 7.06 -3.16
CA ARG A 134 11.60 6.28 -2.08
C ARG A 134 10.76 5.08 -1.66
N LEU A 135 9.44 5.23 -1.72
CA LEU A 135 8.49 4.15 -1.46
C LEU A 135 8.83 2.89 -2.25
N TYR A 136 9.28 3.04 -3.49
CA TYR A 136 9.54 1.92 -4.41
C TYR A 136 11.02 1.51 -4.46
N MET A 137 11.87 2.07 -3.59
CA MET A 137 13.29 1.72 -3.52
C MET A 137 13.52 0.66 -2.46
N PHE A 138 13.97 -0.51 -2.87
CA PHE A 138 14.28 -1.65 -2.00
C PHE A 138 15.73 -2.06 -2.19
N GLU A 139 16.40 -2.44 -1.10
CA GLU A 139 17.81 -2.87 -1.14
C GLU A 139 17.96 -4.22 -1.84
N ASP A 140 17.09 -5.18 -1.49
CA ASP A 140 17.12 -6.53 -2.06
C ASP A 140 15.68 -7.00 -2.32
N PRO A 141 15.08 -6.54 -3.43
CA PRO A 141 13.68 -6.85 -3.69
C PRO A 141 13.38 -8.34 -3.88
N ASP A 142 14.29 -9.08 -4.51
CA ASP A 142 14.05 -10.50 -4.75
C ASP A 142 14.07 -11.32 -3.46
N ASN A 143 14.99 -11.02 -2.56
CA ASN A 143 15.03 -11.67 -1.24
C ASN A 143 13.79 -11.34 -0.42
N LEU A 144 13.36 -10.09 -0.43
CA LEU A 144 12.15 -9.68 0.28
C LEU A 144 10.90 -10.36 -0.29
N LYS A 145 10.78 -10.45 -1.61
CA LYS A 145 9.67 -11.19 -2.24
C LYS A 145 9.64 -12.65 -1.78
N THR A 146 10.79 -13.31 -1.76
CA THR A 146 10.90 -14.70 -1.32
C THR A 146 10.50 -14.83 0.14
N ALA A 147 10.97 -13.94 1.00
CA ALA A 147 10.65 -13.95 2.42
C ALA A 147 9.15 -13.75 2.67
N ILE A 148 8.50 -12.83 1.94
CA ILE A 148 7.05 -12.63 2.04
C ILE A 148 6.32 -13.90 1.60
N ARG A 149 6.69 -14.46 0.44
CA ARG A 149 6.03 -15.66 -0.09
C ARG A 149 6.12 -16.86 0.85
N SER A 150 7.22 -16.97 1.61
CA SER A 150 7.41 -18.08 2.55
C SER A 150 6.41 -18.05 3.72
N LYS A 151 5.76 -16.92 3.96
CA LYS A 151 4.80 -16.75 5.06
C LYS A 151 3.34 -16.94 4.64
N LEU A 152 3.08 -17.12 3.35
CA LEU A 152 1.71 -17.13 2.83
C LEU A 152 1.06 -18.50 2.96
N ASN A 153 -0.27 -18.47 3.15
CA ASN A 153 -1.11 -19.66 3.10
C ASN A 153 -2.51 -19.29 2.60
N ASP A 154 -3.31 -20.29 2.24
CA ASP A 154 -4.63 -20.05 1.64
C ASP A 154 -5.64 -19.43 2.61
N ASN A 155 -5.41 -19.57 3.93
CA ASN A 155 -6.30 -18.97 4.95
C ASN A 155 -6.25 -17.43 4.92
N MET A 156 -5.23 -16.86 4.30
CA MET A 156 -5.07 -15.41 4.15
C MET A 156 -5.96 -14.82 3.06
N ALA A 157 -6.60 -15.66 2.22
CA ALA A 157 -7.31 -15.19 1.04
C ALA A 157 -8.42 -14.18 1.36
N GLU A 158 -9.26 -14.45 2.36
CA GLU A 158 -10.38 -13.57 2.67
C GLU A 158 -9.92 -12.20 3.15
N GLU A 159 -8.90 -12.15 4.00
CA GLU A 159 -8.37 -10.89 4.50
C GLU A 159 -7.59 -10.12 3.42
N ALA A 160 -6.89 -10.83 2.53
CA ALA A 160 -6.25 -10.19 1.38
C ALA A 160 -7.29 -9.54 0.45
N LYS A 161 -8.44 -10.18 0.25
CA LYS A 161 -9.55 -9.59 -0.52
C LYS A 161 -10.07 -8.31 0.14
N VAL A 162 -10.18 -8.29 1.45
CA VAL A 162 -10.55 -7.08 2.21
C VAL A 162 -9.55 -5.95 1.92
N CYS A 163 -8.26 -6.25 1.94
CA CYS A 163 -7.22 -5.27 1.65
C CYS A 163 -7.33 -4.71 0.23
N PHE A 164 -7.53 -5.57 -0.77
CA PHE A 164 -7.73 -5.13 -2.15
C PHE A 164 -8.98 -4.25 -2.29
N THR A 165 -10.05 -4.57 -1.56
CA THR A 165 -11.27 -3.76 -1.57
C THR A 165 -11.01 -2.36 -1.04
N PHE A 166 -10.28 -2.23 0.06
CA PHE A 166 -9.90 -0.92 0.60
C PHE A 166 -9.03 -0.13 -0.39
N ALA A 167 -8.08 -0.79 -1.05
CA ALA A 167 -7.25 -0.15 -2.06
C ALA A 167 -8.10 0.36 -3.23
N THR A 168 -9.04 -0.45 -3.69
CA THR A 168 -9.98 -0.07 -4.75
C THR A 168 -10.79 1.16 -4.37
N GLU A 169 -11.29 1.22 -3.14
CA GLU A 169 -12.08 2.36 -2.65
C GLU A 169 -11.24 3.65 -2.62
N LEU A 170 -9.99 3.56 -2.18
CA LEU A 170 -9.10 4.73 -2.21
C LEU A 170 -8.86 5.21 -3.64
N PHE A 171 -8.62 4.31 -4.57
CA PHE A 171 -8.43 4.68 -5.98
C PHE A 171 -9.65 5.40 -6.53
N LYS A 172 -10.87 4.97 -6.18
CA LYS A 172 -12.11 5.65 -6.59
C LYS A 172 -12.20 7.06 -6.00
N GLU A 173 -11.89 7.19 -4.71
CA GLU A 173 -11.90 8.49 -4.03
C GLU A 173 -10.88 9.45 -4.64
N MET A 174 -9.69 8.95 -4.97
CA MET A 174 -8.64 9.76 -5.58
C MET A 174 -8.97 10.13 -7.01
N HIS A 175 -9.64 9.25 -7.76
CA HIS A 175 -10.07 9.56 -9.12
C HIS A 175 -11.02 10.75 -9.14
N ASN A 176 -11.91 10.86 -8.17
CA ASN A 176 -12.85 12.00 -8.06
C ASN A 176 -12.11 13.33 -7.87
N GLU A 177 -10.90 13.31 -7.35
CA GLU A 177 -10.05 14.50 -7.21
C GLU A 177 -9.43 14.97 -8.54
N THR A 178 -9.35 14.07 -9.54
CA THR A 178 -8.69 14.37 -10.81
C THR A 178 -9.68 14.82 -11.91
N GLU A 179 -10.97 14.74 -11.63
CA GLU A 179 -12.03 15.17 -12.58
C GLU A 179 -12.28 16.70 -12.57
#